data_ca225cd38f5e75c6d9c10a623afbab85
#
_entry.id   ca225cd38f5e75c6d9c10a623afbab85
#
_cell.length_a   1.000
_cell.length_b   1.000
_cell.length_c   1.000
_cell.angle_alpha   90.00
_cell.angle_beta   90.00
_cell.angle_gamma   90.00
#
_symmetry.space_group_name_H-M   'P 1'
#
loop_
_entity.id
_entity.type
_entity.pdbx_description
1 polymer ?
#
loop_
_entity_poly.entity_id
_entity_poly.type
_entity_poly.pdbx_seq_one_letter_code
_entity_poly.pdbx_strand_id
1 'polypeptide(L)'
;MLIIKDISNLKLYLQAYENKGYSLGYIPTMGALHQGHGQLINQSQKDNKKTIVSIFVNEKQFNKPEDFDSYPRNKGKDYDFCDQFNVDVI
;
A
#
# COMPACT_ATOMS: atom_id res chain seq x y z
N MET A 1 11.17 -0.16 5.68
CA MET A 1 9.83 0.22 5.17
C MET A 1 9.42 1.54 5.81
N LEU A 2 8.89 2.45 5.01
CA LEU A 2 8.40 3.74 5.46
C LEU A 2 6.87 3.73 5.55
N ILE A 3 6.35 4.31 6.62
CA ILE A 3 4.90 4.51 6.78
C ILE A 3 4.62 5.99 6.63
N ILE A 4 3.83 6.36 5.62
CA ILE A 4 3.51 7.74 5.31
C ILE A 4 1.99 7.94 5.48
N LYS A 5 1.59 8.96 6.22
CA LYS A 5 0.19 9.20 6.55
C LYS A 5 -0.38 10.46 5.92
N ASP A 6 0.44 11.25 5.23
CA ASP A 6 -0.03 12.49 4.62
C ASP A 6 0.52 12.64 3.19
N ILE A 7 -0.24 13.37 2.39
CA ILE A 7 0.06 13.53 0.96
C ILE A 7 1.32 14.37 0.73
N SER A 8 1.59 15.34 1.57
CA SER A 8 2.78 16.20 1.40
C SER A 8 4.06 15.41 1.50
N ASN A 9 4.18 14.54 2.50
CA ASN A 9 5.34 13.66 2.64
C ASN A 9 5.41 12.62 1.52
N LEU A 10 4.27 12.07 1.10
CA LEU A 10 4.24 11.14 -0.03
C LEU A 10 4.80 11.80 -1.30
N LYS A 11 4.39 13.02 -1.59
CA LYS A 11 4.88 13.74 -2.77
C LYS A 11 6.39 13.93 -2.73
N LEU A 12 6.96 14.20 -1.56
CA LEU A 12 8.42 14.33 -1.42
C LEU A 12 9.14 13.04 -1.75
N TYR A 13 8.65 11.90 -1.27
CA TYR A 13 9.24 10.60 -1.61
C TYR A 13 9.10 10.24 -3.07
N LEU A 14 7.94 10.48 -3.66
CA LEU A 14 7.73 10.23 -5.08
C LEU A 14 8.65 11.07 -5.94
N GLN A 15 8.84 12.35 -5.59
CA GLN A 15 9.75 13.22 -6.30
C GLN A 15 11.20 12.76 -6.18
N ALA A 16 11.62 12.31 -5.00
CA ALA A 16 12.97 11.80 -4.79
C ALA A 16 13.23 10.54 -5.65
N TYR A 17 12.26 9.64 -5.74
CA TYR A 17 12.38 8.44 -6.58
C TYR A 17 12.43 8.81 -8.05
N GLU A 18 11.60 9.73 -8.50
CA GLU A 18 11.62 10.24 -9.88
C GLU A 18 12.96 10.86 -10.21
N ASN A 19 13.53 11.68 -9.32
CA ASN A 19 14.83 12.31 -9.53
C ASN A 19 15.96 11.28 -9.65
N LYS A 20 15.83 10.12 -9.02
CA LYS A 20 16.78 9.02 -9.14
C LYS A 20 16.51 8.11 -10.34
N GLY A 21 15.44 8.35 -11.08
CA GLY A 21 15.03 7.50 -12.20
C GLY A 21 14.48 6.15 -11.78
N TYR A 22 14.00 6.00 -10.55
CA TYR A 22 13.44 4.73 -10.07
C TYR A 22 12.02 4.53 -10.62
N SER A 23 11.76 3.30 -11.12
CA SER A 23 10.40 2.90 -11.46
C SER A 23 9.62 2.55 -10.18
N LEU A 24 8.32 2.84 -10.18
CA LEU A 24 7.43 2.63 -9.04
C LEU A 24 6.32 1.67 -9.40
N GLY A 25 6.11 0.64 -8.56
CA GLY A 25 4.91 -0.17 -8.59
C GLY A 25 3.97 0.31 -7.49
N TYR A 26 2.72 0.51 -7.81
CA TYR A 26 1.71 1.00 -6.88
C TYR A 26 0.57 -0.01 -6.74
N ILE A 27 0.29 -0.41 -5.51
CA ILE A 27 -0.74 -1.39 -5.19
C ILE A 27 -1.75 -0.74 -4.23
N PRO A 28 -2.88 -0.23 -4.73
CA PRO A 28 -3.94 0.29 -3.87
C PRO A 28 -4.71 -0.85 -3.23
N THR A 29 -4.93 -0.76 -1.93
CA THR A 29 -5.68 -1.75 -1.17
C THR A 29 -6.61 -1.09 -0.15
N MET A 30 -7.54 -1.88 0.39
CA MET A 30 -8.34 -1.46 1.54
C MET A 30 -7.86 -2.11 2.85
N GLY A 31 -6.65 -2.67 2.88
CA GLY A 31 -6.16 -3.41 4.04
C GLY A 31 -6.64 -4.85 4.06
N ALA A 32 -6.56 -5.51 5.21
CA ALA A 32 -6.85 -6.94 5.36
C ALA A 32 -6.05 -7.76 4.35
N LEU A 33 -4.75 -7.52 4.31
CA LEU A 33 -3.86 -8.05 3.28
C LEU A 33 -3.72 -9.57 3.37
N HIS A 34 -3.62 -10.21 2.21
CA HIS A 34 -3.54 -11.68 2.09
C HIS A 34 -2.63 -12.07 0.92
N GLN A 35 -2.53 -13.37 0.66
CA GLN A 35 -1.61 -13.91 -0.36
C GLN A 35 -1.80 -13.32 -1.75
N GLY A 36 -3.04 -12.98 -2.14
CA GLY A 36 -3.28 -12.31 -3.41
C GLY A 36 -2.57 -10.97 -3.50
N HIS A 37 -2.58 -10.18 -2.42
CA HIS A 37 -1.81 -8.95 -2.34
C HIS A 37 -0.32 -9.22 -2.39
N GLY A 38 0.15 -10.28 -1.73
CA GLY A 38 1.54 -10.69 -1.75
C GLY A 38 2.05 -11.00 -3.16
N GLN A 39 1.22 -11.65 -3.98
CA GLN A 39 1.56 -11.93 -5.38
C GLN A 39 1.71 -10.64 -6.18
N LEU A 40 0.85 -9.65 -5.96
CA LEU A 40 0.97 -8.34 -6.61
C LEU A 40 2.23 -7.62 -6.19
N ILE A 41 2.58 -7.68 -4.90
CA ILE A 41 3.81 -7.07 -4.39
C ILE A 41 5.03 -7.72 -5.04
N ASN A 42 5.06 -9.06 -5.10
CA ASN A 42 6.16 -9.78 -5.73
C ASN A 42 6.30 -9.40 -7.20
N GLN A 43 5.20 -9.29 -7.93
CA GLN A 43 5.22 -8.89 -9.33
C GLN A 43 5.73 -7.46 -9.50
N SER A 44 5.29 -6.54 -8.64
CA SER A 44 5.79 -5.18 -8.62
C SER A 44 7.29 -5.11 -8.42
N GLN A 45 7.82 -5.91 -7.49
CA GLN A 45 9.24 -5.95 -7.18
C GLN A 45 10.09 -6.50 -8.32
N LYS A 46 9.53 -7.36 -9.14
CA LYS A 46 10.23 -7.86 -10.35
C LYS A 46 10.30 -6.78 -11.43
N ASP A 47 9.26 -5.97 -11.55
CA ASP A 47 9.11 -5.02 -12.64
C ASP A 47 9.58 -3.61 -12.28
N ASN A 48 9.72 -3.30 -10.98
CA ASN A 48 9.98 -1.95 -10.51
C ASN A 48 11.06 -1.91 -9.44
N LYS A 49 11.73 -0.77 -9.35
CA LYS A 49 12.77 -0.52 -8.33
C LYS A 49 12.16 -0.36 -6.94
N LYS A 50 11.00 0.28 -6.84
CA LYS A 50 10.31 0.55 -5.57
C LYS A 50 8.85 0.10 -5.66
N THR A 51 8.32 -0.35 -4.51
CA THR A 51 6.91 -0.77 -4.40
C THR A 51 6.24 0.00 -3.28
N ILE A 52 5.09 0.59 -3.60
CA ILE A 52 4.26 1.34 -2.69
C ILE A 52 2.91 0.64 -2.55
N VAL A 53 2.49 0.40 -1.31
CA VAL A 53 1.16 -0.13 -1.01
C VAL A 53 0.37 0.95 -0.29
N SER A 54 -0.81 1.28 -0.77
CA SER A 54 -1.71 2.15 -0.02
C SER A 54 -2.81 1.33 0.66
N ILE A 55 -3.20 1.79 1.83
CA ILE A 55 -4.30 1.19 2.59
C ILE A 55 -5.32 2.29 2.87
N PHE A 56 -6.45 2.21 2.20
CA PHE A 56 -7.54 3.16 2.39
C PHE A 56 -8.88 2.44 2.26
N VAL A 57 -9.66 2.45 3.33
CA VAL A 57 -11.01 1.86 3.34
C VAL A 57 -11.98 2.93 2.85
N ASN A 58 -12.41 2.81 1.59
CA ASN A 58 -13.24 3.81 0.92
C ASN A 58 -14.72 3.50 1.10
N GLU A 59 -15.42 4.34 1.86
CA GLU A 59 -16.86 4.21 2.10
C GLU A 59 -17.67 4.13 0.80
N LYS A 60 -17.25 4.84 -0.23
CA LYS A 60 -17.95 4.89 -1.52
C LYS A 60 -17.98 3.56 -2.27
N GLN A 61 -17.09 2.62 -1.91
CA GLN A 61 -17.06 1.29 -2.52
C GLN A 61 -18.01 0.30 -1.87
N PHE A 62 -18.68 0.69 -0.80
CA PHE A 62 -19.63 -0.15 -0.07
C PHE A 62 -21.06 0.24 -0.40
N ASN A 63 -21.90 -0.77 -0.64
CA ASN A 63 -23.33 -0.55 -0.93
C ASN A 63 -24.13 -0.22 0.34
N LYS A 64 -23.66 -0.68 1.50
CA LYS A 64 -24.33 -0.53 2.78
C LYS A 64 -23.37 0.05 3.83
N PRO A 65 -23.84 1.00 4.68
CA PRO A 65 -23.00 1.52 5.76
C PRO A 65 -22.49 0.45 6.72
N GLU A 66 -23.29 -0.60 6.97
CA GLU A 66 -22.91 -1.70 7.86
C GLU A 66 -21.67 -2.45 7.33
N ASP A 67 -21.59 -2.63 6.01
CA ASP A 67 -20.46 -3.34 5.40
C ASP A 67 -19.17 -2.53 5.54
N PHE A 68 -19.25 -1.20 5.38
CA PHE A 68 -18.12 -0.31 5.61
C PHE A 68 -17.69 -0.32 7.07
N ASP A 69 -18.64 -0.21 8.00
CA ASP A 69 -18.35 -0.16 9.44
C ASP A 69 -17.74 -1.48 9.94
N SER A 70 -18.15 -2.61 9.38
CA SER A 70 -17.68 -3.93 9.78
C SER A 70 -16.45 -4.41 9.03
N TYR A 71 -15.96 -3.65 8.04
CA TYR A 71 -14.78 -4.05 7.26
C TYR A 71 -13.57 -4.21 8.18
N PRO A 72 -12.83 -5.33 8.06
CA PRO A 72 -11.70 -5.58 8.99
C PRO A 72 -10.61 -4.53 8.86
N ARG A 73 -10.19 -4.00 9.99
CA ARG A 73 -9.12 -3.01 10.07
C ARG A 73 -8.12 -3.44 11.14
N ASN A 74 -6.96 -3.93 10.70
CA ASN A 74 -5.88 -4.25 11.61
C ASN A 74 -4.56 -3.74 11.03
N LYS A 75 -4.23 -2.49 11.34
CA LYS A 75 -3.04 -1.83 10.81
C LYS A 75 -1.76 -2.58 11.16
N GLY A 76 -1.66 -3.09 12.38
CA GLY A 76 -0.48 -3.82 12.82
C GLY A 76 -0.20 -5.05 11.96
N LYS A 77 -1.22 -5.86 11.70
CA LYS A 77 -1.08 -7.03 10.82
C LYS A 77 -0.74 -6.65 9.39
N ASP A 78 -1.35 -5.59 8.88
CA ASP A 78 -1.10 -5.13 7.51
C ASP A 78 0.34 -4.60 7.38
N TYR A 79 0.83 -3.87 8.37
CA TYR A 79 2.21 -3.39 8.39
C TYR A 79 3.19 -4.56 8.46
N ASP A 80 2.94 -5.54 9.31
CA ASP A 80 3.78 -6.74 9.41
C ASP A 80 3.81 -7.52 8.10
N PHE A 81 2.67 -7.66 7.45
CA PHE A 81 2.57 -8.31 6.15
C PHE A 81 3.44 -7.59 5.10
N CYS A 82 3.30 -6.29 5.00
CA CYS A 82 4.08 -5.49 4.06
C CYS A 82 5.58 -5.56 4.37
N ASP A 83 5.95 -5.56 5.64
CA ASP A 83 7.35 -5.66 6.04
C ASP A 83 7.95 -7.02 5.64
N GLN A 84 7.20 -8.10 5.82
CA GLN A 84 7.62 -9.43 5.38
C GLN A 84 7.83 -9.52 3.88
N PHE A 85 7.05 -8.81 3.09
CA PHE A 85 7.17 -8.76 1.65
C PHE A 85 8.13 -7.67 1.15
N ASN A 86 8.84 -6.99 2.04
CA ASN A 86 9.84 -5.97 1.71
C ASN A 86 9.26 -4.78 0.92
N VAL A 87 8.05 -4.37 1.23
CA VAL A 87 7.44 -3.16 0.66
C VAL A 87 8.26 -1.94 1.07
N ASP A 88 8.47 -1.00 0.15
CA ASP A 88 9.28 0.18 0.43
C ASP A 88 8.50 1.26 1.18
N VAL A 89 7.25 1.48 0.81
CA VAL A 89 6.41 2.55 1.39
C VAL A 89 4.97 2.05 1.55
N ILE A 90 4.39 2.36 2.71
CA ILE A 90 2.95 2.25 2.95
C ILE A 90 2.39 3.63 3.20
#